data_e7fc4a8dff7d66fd9d89b32e5bf06e63
#
_entry.id   e7fc4a8dff7d66fd9d89b32e5bf06e63
#
_cell.length_a   1.000
_cell.length_b   1.000
_cell.length_c   1.000
_cell.angle_alpha   90.00
_cell.angle_beta   90.00
_cell.angle_gamma   90.00
#
_symmetry.space_group_name_H-M   'P 1'
#
loop_
_entity.id
_entity.type
_entity.pdbx_description
1 polymer ?
#
loop_
_entity_poly.entity_id
_entity_poly.type
_entity_poly.pdbx_seq_one_letter_code
_entity_poly.pdbx_strand_id
1 'polypeptide(L)'
;MKSFNKGETIQLWDWWAAENNREDDNQTLRGHGSLGVVVRKSRATDKGDNGHELGKSAKHCYLVALIGEGLKSVSADWLRYPENIKDKK
;
A
#
# COMPACT_ATOMS: atom_id res chain seq x y z
N MET A 1 -7.38 5.49 -11.90
CA MET A 1 -6.26 5.09 -11.04
C MET A 1 -6.21 5.95 -9.80
N LYS A 2 -5.98 5.33 -8.65
CA LYS A 2 -5.88 6.07 -7.39
C LYS A 2 -4.60 6.90 -7.34
N SER A 3 -4.71 8.06 -6.73
CA SER A 3 -3.58 8.96 -6.59
C SER A 3 -3.48 9.42 -5.14
N PHE A 4 -2.26 9.40 -4.62
CA PHE A 4 -1.99 9.78 -3.24
C PHE A 4 -0.89 10.82 -3.20
N ASN A 5 -0.94 11.68 -2.19
CA ASN A 5 0.04 12.73 -2.01
C ASN A 5 1.01 12.39 -0.88
N LYS A 6 2.23 12.91 -1.02
CA LYS A 6 3.25 12.77 0.00
C LYS A 6 2.70 13.25 1.36
N GLY A 7 2.93 12.46 2.39
CA GLY A 7 2.51 12.79 3.75
C GLY A 7 1.11 12.34 4.13
N GLU A 8 0.34 11.83 3.17
CA GLU A 8 -1.02 11.39 3.48
C GLU A 8 -1.01 10.06 4.21
N THR A 9 -1.97 9.91 5.13
CA THR A 9 -2.16 8.63 5.83
C THR A 9 -2.94 7.70 4.92
N ILE A 10 -2.44 6.47 4.80
CA ILE A 10 -3.07 5.44 3.96
C ILE A 10 -3.12 4.14 4.74
N GLN A 11 -3.85 3.20 4.18
CA GLN A 11 -3.95 1.85 4.71
C GLN A 11 -3.66 0.87 3.59
N LEU A 12 -2.83 -0.15 3.89
CA LEU A 12 -2.61 -1.23 2.96
C LEU A 12 -3.84 -2.11 2.98
N TRP A 13 -4.46 -2.29 1.83
CA TRP A 13 -5.74 -2.99 1.78
C TRP A 13 -5.77 -3.99 0.64
N ASP A 14 -5.86 -5.26 1.02
CA ASP A 14 -6.02 -6.34 0.05
C ASP A 14 -7.51 -6.49 -0.23
N TRP A 15 -8.00 -5.72 -1.20
CA TRP A 15 -9.41 -5.70 -1.54
C TRP A 15 -9.92 -7.07 -1.98
N TRP A 16 -9.05 -7.84 -2.65
CA TRP A 16 -9.45 -9.16 -3.12
C TRP A 16 -9.72 -10.11 -1.95
N ALA A 17 -8.82 -10.14 -0.98
CA ALA A 17 -8.98 -10.97 0.19
C ALA A 17 -10.20 -10.54 1.00
N ALA A 18 -10.40 -9.25 1.14
CA ALA A 18 -11.54 -8.72 1.89
C ALA A 18 -12.88 -9.09 1.22
N GLU A 19 -12.95 -8.93 -0.10
CA GLU A 19 -14.18 -9.26 -0.85
C GLU A 19 -14.49 -10.75 -0.82
N ASN A 20 -13.47 -11.58 -0.68
CA ASN A 20 -13.63 -13.04 -0.72
C ASN A 20 -13.53 -13.68 0.67
N ASN A 21 -13.57 -12.87 1.72
CA ASN A 21 -13.51 -13.35 3.11
C ASN A 21 -12.28 -14.22 3.37
N ARG A 22 -11.14 -13.79 2.83
CA ARG A 22 -9.88 -14.53 2.97
C ARG A 22 -8.83 -13.78 3.75
N GLU A 23 -9.26 -12.92 4.64
CA GLU A 23 -8.33 -12.08 5.39
C GLU A 23 -7.41 -12.88 6.31
N ASP A 24 -7.84 -14.09 6.68
CA ASP A 24 -7.04 -14.99 7.50
C ASP A 24 -6.26 -16.02 6.67
N ASP A 25 -6.35 -15.92 5.35
CA ASP A 25 -5.70 -16.86 4.45
C ASP A 25 -4.24 -16.48 4.26
N ASN A 26 -3.38 -17.48 4.01
CA ASN A 26 -1.99 -17.26 3.69
C ASN A 26 -1.79 -16.44 2.42
N GLN A 27 -2.83 -16.30 1.61
CA GLN A 27 -2.78 -15.55 0.37
C GLN A 27 -3.06 -14.06 0.56
N THR A 28 -3.44 -13.66 1.76
CA THR A 28 -3.65 -12.25 2.05
C THR A 28 -2.33 -11.50 1.97
N LEU A 29 -2.37 -10.33 1.35
CA LEU A 29 -1.20 -9.50 1.17
C LEU A 29 -0.59 -9.17 2.54
N ARG A 30 0.72 -9.38 2.65
CA ARG A 30 1.43 -9.11 3.89
C ARG A 30 1.29 -7.65 4.29
N GLY A 31 0.89 -7.43 5.52
CA GLY A 31 0.66 -6.07 6.02
C GLY A 31 -0.75 -5.57 5.79
N HIS A 32 -1.65 -6.42 5.28
CA HIS A 32 -3.04 -6.06 5.05
C HIS A 32 -3.64 -5.41 6.30
N GLY A 33 -4.25 -4.25 6.12
CA GLY A 33 -4.87 -3.50 7.20
C GLY A 33 -3.95 -2.53 7.92
N SER A 34 -2.64 -2.61 7.68
CA SER A 34 -1.68 -1.72 8.34
C SER A 34 -1.85 -0.28 7.88
N LEU A 35 -1.77 0.63 8.84
CA LEU A 35 -1.78 2.06 8.55
C LEU A 35 -0.36 2.55 8.29
N GLY A 36 -0.24 3.58 7.50
CA GLY A 36 1.05 4.16 7.19
C GLY A 36 0.92 5.51 6.53
N VAL A 37 2.05 6.00 6.04
CA VAL A 37 2.15 7.33 5.45
C VAL A 37 2.84 7.22 4.09
N VAL A 38 2.34 7.96 3.11
CA VAL A 38 2.98 8.04 1.81
C VAL A 38 4.28 8.85 1.95
N VAL A 39 5.40 8.22 1.62
CA VAL A 39 6.70 8.90 1.67
C VAL A 39 6.94 9.66 0.37
N ARG A 40 6.73 8.98 -0.75
CA ARG A 40 6.88 9.57 -2.08
C ARG A 40 6.39 8.58 -3.12
N LYS A 41 6.30 9.03 -4.34
CA LYS A 41 6.04 8.12 -5.45
C LYS A 41 7.26 7.22 -5.66
N SER A 42 7.05 5.97 -5.99
CA SER A 42 8.15 5.03 -6.22
C SER A 42 8.96 5.38 -7.45
N ARG A 43 10.22 5.00 -7.43
CA ARG A 43 11.15 5.18 -8.54
C ARG A 43 11.44 3.84 -9.19
N ALA A 44 11.86 3.88 -10.45
CA ALA A 44 12.18 2.65 -11.17
C ALA A 44 13.22 1.79 -10.47
N THR A 45 14.12 2.40 -9.72
CA THR A 45 15.18 1.70 -9.00
C THR A 45 14.73 1.17 -7.64
N ASP A 46 13.56 1.56 -7.16
CA ASP A 46 13.02 1.01 -5.91
C ASP A 46 12.69 -0.46 -6.11
N LYS A 47 12.83 -1.25 -5.06
CA LYS A 47 12.59 -2.69 -5.14
C LYS A 47 11.22 -3.05 -4.60
N GLY A 48 10.59 -4.02 -5.26
CA GLY A 48 9.34 -4.60 -4.78
C GLY A 48 9.60 -5.70 -3.76
N ASP A 49 8.53 -6.37 -3.36
CA ASP A 49 8.61 -7.44 -2.35
C ASP A 49 9.49 -8.61 -2.79
N ASN A 50 9.61 -8.81 -4.09
CA ASN A 50 10.43 -9.90 -4.62
C ASN A 50 11.92 -9.54 -4.66
N GLY A 51 12.30 -8.33 -4.24
CA GLY A 51 13.69 -7.88 -4.24
C GLY A 51 14.19 -7.37 -5.58
N HIS A 52 13.36 -7.35 -6.60
CA HIS A 52 13.72 -6.84 -7.91
C HIS A 52 13.25 -5.41 -8.08
N GLU A 53 13.99 -4.65 -8.90
CA GLU A 53 13.61 -3.27 -9.18
C GLU A 53 12.25 -3.20 -9.87
N LEU A 54 11.50 -2.17 -9.55
CA LEU A 54 10.16 -1.99 -10.09
C LEU A 54 10.12 -1.69 -11.58
N GLY A 55 11.13 -0.97 -12.07
CA GLY A 55 11.17 -0.60 -13.46
C GLY A 55 9.93 0.21 -13.85
N LYS A 56 9.27 -0.22 -14.91
CA LYS A 56 8.08 0.47 -15.42
C LYS A 56 6.91 0.44 -14.45
N SER A 57 6.86 -0.54 -13.58
CA SER A 57 5.77 -0.66 -12.59
C SER A 57 5.77 0.49 -11.59
N ALA A 58 6.92 1.16 -11.43
CA ALA A 58 7.05 2.21 -10.43
C ALA A 58 6.05 3.34 -10.63
N LYS A 59 5.60 3.58 -11.85
CA LYS A 59 4.65 4.64 -12.13
C LYS A 59 3.29 4.42 -11.48
N HIS A 60 3.00 3.19 -11.06
CA HIS A 60 1.75 2.84 -10.40
C HIS A 60 1.94 2.58 -8.90
N CYS A 61 3.14 2.82 -8.40
CA CYS A 61 3.48 2.48 -7.01
C CYS A 61 3.86 3.71 -6.20
N TYR A 62 3.70 3.56 -4.89
CA TYR A 62 4.11 4.58 -3.92
C TYR A 62 4.99 3.92 -2.88
N LEU A 63 6.01 4.65 -2.46
CA LEU A 63 6.82 4.25 -1.31
C LEU A 63 6.07 4.70 -0.07
N VAL A 64 5.74 3.77 0.78
CA VAL A 64 4.98 4.05 2.00
C VAL A 64 5.73 3.51 3.20
N ALA A 65 5.52 4.15 4.33
CA ALA A 65 6.04 3.68 5.62
C ALA A 65 4.86 3.12 6.39
N LEU A 66 4.83 1.81 6.54
CA LEU A 66 3.72 1.11 7.20
C LEU A 66 4.11 0.77 8.63
N ILE A 67 3.17 0.96 9.55
CA ILE A 67 3.37 0.60 10.95
C ILE A 67 3.53 -0.91 11.01
N GLY A 68 4.66 -1.35 11.57
CA GLY A 68 4.94 -2.79 11.72
C GLY A 68 5.59 -3.44 10.52
N GLU A 69 5.58 -2.82 9.35
CA GLU A 69 6.16 -3.38 8.13
C GLU A 69 7.35 -2.59 7.59
N GLY A 70 7.47 -1.32 7.99
CA GLY A 70 8.55 -0.48 7.49
C GLY A 70 8.26 0.08 6.10
N LEU A 71 9.33 0.43 5.39
CA LEU A 71 9.22 1.01 4.06
C LEU A 71 8.92 -0.06 3.02
N LYS A 72 7.93 0.20 2.19
CA LYS A 72 7.54 -0.71 1.08
C LYS A 72 7.08 0.10 -0.11
N SER A 73 7.37 -0.40 -1.31
CA SER A 73 6.77 0.13 -2.52
C SER A 73 5.54 -0.72 -2.83
N VAL A 74 4.38 -0.08 -2.90
CA VAL A 74 3.09 -0.76 -3.05
C VAL A 74 2.32 -0.13 -4.19
N SER A 75 1.69 -0.98 -5.00
CA SER A 75 0.81 -0.50 -6.06
C SER A 75 -0.34 0.29 -5.45
N ALA A 76 -0.75 1.36 -6.14
CA ALA A 76 -1.86 2.18 -5.69
C ALA A 76 -3.15 1.37 -5.52
N ASP A 77 -3.28 0.27 -6.25
CA ASP A 77 -4.48 -0.58 -6.16
C ASP A 77 -4.63 -1.23 -4.79
N TRP A 78 -3.52 -1.36 -4.05
CA TRP A 78 -3.53 -1.96 -2.72
C TRP A 78 -3.51 -0.94 -1.60
N LEU A 79 -3.75 0.32 -1.92
CA LEU A 79 -3.77 1.40 -0.94
C LEU A 79 -5.14 2.05 -0.92
N ARG A 80 -5.56 2.49 0.27
CA ARG A 80 -6.79 3.25 0.40
C ARG A 80 -6.64 4.24 1.55
N TYR A 81 -7.54 5.21 1.61
CA TYR A 81 -7.62 6.08 2.78
C TYR A 81 -8.35 5.32 3.88
N PRO A 82 -7.87 5.38 5.11
CA PRO A 82 -8.55 4.69 6.22
C PRO A 82 -9.95 5.27 6.42
N GLU A 83 -10.92 4.40 6.61
CA GLU A 83 -12.30 4.83 6.73
C GLU A 83 -12.54 5.69 7.96
N ASN A 84 -11.88 5.37 9.08
CA ASN A 84 -12.06 6.11 10.31
C ASN A 84 -11.56 7.55 10.22
N ILE A 85 -10.71 7.86 9.26
CA ILE A 85 -10.25 9.24 9.06
C ILE A 85 -11.36 10.08 8.45
N LYS A 86 -12.16 9.47 7.58
CA LYS A 86 -13.29 10.16 6.97
C LYS A 86 -14.35 10.54 8.00
N ASP A 87 -14.49 9.73 9.03
CA ASP A 87 -15.52 9.92 10.04
C ASP A 87 -15.22 11.04 11.01
N LYS A 88 -14.03 11.60 10.94
CA LYS A 88 -13.60 12.65 11.86
C LYS A 88 -13.93 14.06 11.41
N LYS A 89 -14.69 14.17 10.40
CA LYS A 89 -15.07 15.48 9.89
C LYS A 89 -16.18 16.10 10.67
#